data_fd619d0caac2d75fcdde20fd06d1c2f6
#
_entry.id   fd619d0caac2d75fcdde20fd06d1c2f6
#
_cell.length_a   1.000
_cell.length_b   1.000
_cell.length_c   1.000
_cell.angle_alpha   90.00
_cell.angle_beta   90.00
_cell.angle_gamma   90.00
#
_symmetry.space_group_name_H-M   'P 1'
#
loop_
_entity.id
_entity.type
_entity.pdbx_description
1 polymer ?
#
loop_
_entity_poly.entity_id
_entity_poly.type
_entity_poly.pdbx_seq_one_letter_code
_entity_poly.pdbx_strand_id
1 'polypeptide(L)'
;MKQELLRTGILTAWLTAALTGAALAMPSGGTLAQGNVTVDQGSLSAVTSGATIKATEDSVIDWTEFDLAAVDELHFDTLNGAIINRVPAGKAALLRGKITQVGTHPLTIICDGGLSTDGARIDGTDVEIDASKMTMQNSGITASRVQIRVGESEKSAGTYHLRSTSPLYLSNTFIRAQEVRSMSGAICLLKDSELSADHVNLSIGADIRISYGAEGTETQEEISVTRDNTLSLWNSSVSGGDISFRAGGVGVWRDSELGAERTITPLVKNAKKPPYILTRTDGSDAKMLCGMDSSVWQKGGDVRGFSAVPFTQTPPIVPAVN
;
A
#
# COMPACT_ATOMS: atom_id res chain seq x y z
N MET A 1 11.88 -50.07 29.34
CA MET A 1 12.77 -48.91 29.62
C MET A 1 13.52 -48.35 28.43
N LYS A 2 14.01 -49.09 27.44
CA LYS A 2 14.72 -48.54 26.27
C LYS A 2 13.84 -47.84 25.21
N GLN A 3 12.55 -48.13 25.14
CA GLN A 3 11.65 -47.52 24.14
C GLN A 3 11.07 -46.17 24.58
N GLU A 4 10.99 -45.87 25.85
CA GLU A 4 10.49 -44.57 26.32
C GLU A 4 11.54 -43.47 26.22
N LEU A 5 12.83 -43.78 26.39
CA LEU A 5 13.94 -42.85 26.25
C LEU A 5 14.10 -42.38 24.79
N LEU A 6 13.74 -43.22 23.80
CA LEU A 6 13.82 -42.82 22.40
C LEU A 6 12.70 -41.85 22.00
N ARG A 7 11.49 -41.97 22.60
CA ARG A 7 10.37 -41.07 22.31
C ARG A 7 10.58 -39.67 22.90
N THR A 8 11.16 -39.59 24.08
CA THR A 8 11.43 -38.29 24.73
C THR A 8 12.58 -37.54 24.03
N GLY A 9 13.58 -38.24 23.52
CA GLY A 9 14.69 -37.64 22.80
C GLY A 9 14.29 -37.09 21.42
N ILE A 10 13.37 -37.73 20.73
CA ILE A 10 12.88 -37.28 19.42
C ILE A 10 11.97 -36.06 19.57
N LEU A 11 11.10 -36.01 20.61
CA LEU A 11 10.23 -34.85 20.85
C LEU A 11 11.03 -33.58 21.21
N THR A 12 12.11 -33.71 21.99
CA THR A 12 12.98 -32.57 22.33
C THR A 12 13.78 -32.08 21.13
N ALA A 13 14.22 -32.97 20.23
CA ALA A 13 14.93 -32.57 19.01
C ALA A 13 14.04 -31.84 18.01
N TRP A 14 12.75 -32.22 17.91
CA TRP A 14 11.81 -31.51 17.05
C TRP A 14 11.35 -30.16 17.64
N LEU A 15 11.27 -30.02 18.95
CA LEU A 15 10.90 -28.75 19.58
C LEU A 15 12.03 -27.72 19.51
N THR A 16 13.31 -28.17 19.59
CA THR A 16 14.45 -27.25 19.39
C THR A 16 14.68 -26.86 17.93
N ALA A 17 14.36 -27.72 16.96
CA ALA A 17 14.47 -27.39 15.54
C ALA A 17 13.37 -26.42 15.09
N ALA A 18 12.19 -26.42 15.74
CA ALA A 18 11.12 -25.45 15.45
C ALA A 18 11.34 -24.05 16.03
N LEU A 19 12.26 -23.90 16.98
CA LEU A 19 12.59 -22.61 17.61
C LEU A 19 13.81 -21.91 16.99
N THR A 20 14.56 -22.58 16.11
CA THR A 20 15.75 -22.00 15.46
C THR A 20 15.47 -21.39 14.08
N GLY A 21 14.20 -21.31 13.66
CA GLY A 21 13.82 -20.84 12.33
C GLY A 21 13.17 -19.46 12.24
N ALA A 22 13.02 -18.72 13.34
CA ALA A 22 12.71 -17.30 13.26
C ALA A 22 14.04 -16.56 13.11
N ALA A 23 14.61 -16.53 11.90
CA ALA A 23 15.70 -15.63 11.60
C ALA A 23 15.20 -14.22 11.94
N LEU A 24 15.88 -13.55 12.87
CA LEU A 24 15.70 -12.14 13.16
C LEU A 24 16.07 -11.41 11.86
N ALA A 25 15.08 -11.05 11.08
CA ALA A 25 15.29 -10.33 9.83
C ALA A 25 15.17 -8.85 10.12
N MET A 26 16.31 -8.18 10.23
CA MET A 26 16.41 -6.72 10.24
C MET A 26 16.98 -6.26 8.90
N PRO A 27 16.66 -5.03 8.46
CA PRO A 27 17.30 -4.47 7.29
C PRO A 27 18.82 -4.58 7.38
N SER A 28 19.45 -5.02 6.28
CA SER A 28 20.88 -5.28 6.23
C SER A 28 21.54 -4.79 4.95
N GLY A 29 22.87 -4.57 5.02
CA GLY A 29 23.66 -4.10 3.89
C GLY A 29 23.24 -2.70 3.42
N GLY A 30 22.75 -1.87 4.33
CA GLY A 30 22.42 -0.48 4.04
C GLY A 30 23.67 0.34 3.72
N THR A 31 23.63 1.11 2.63
CA THR A 31 24.66 2.07 2.24
C THR A 31 24.02 3.43 1.96
N LEU A 32 24.65 4.48 2.46
CA LEU A 32 24.18 5.84 2.21
C LEU A 32 24.54 6.25 0.78
N ALA A 33 23.53 6.41 -0.06
CA ALA A 33 23.70 6.85 -1.44
C ALA A 33 23.71 8.38 -1.57
N GLN A 34 22.98 9.07 -0.68
CA GLN A 34 22.88 10.53 -0.66
C GLN A 34 22.50 11.00 0.75
N GLY A 35 22.89 12.23 1.10
CA GLY A 35 22.51 12.87 2.35
C GLY A 35 23.35 12.42 3.53
N ASN A 36 22.77 12.53 4.72
CA ASN A 36 23.44 12.16 5.96
C ASN A 36 22.44 11.61 6.99
N VAL A 37 22.73 10.43 7.50
CA VAL A 37 21.95 9.79 8.55
C VAL A 37 22.83 9.29 9.69
N THR A 38 22.28 9.23 10.88
CA THR A 38 22.89 8.57 12.04
C THR A 38 22.03 7.40 12.46
N VAL A 39 22.65 6.35 13.00
CA VAL A 39 21.99 5.17 13.57
C VAL A 39 22.43 5.09 15.03
N ASP A 40 21.47 5.05 15.95
CA ASP A 40 21.78 5.04 17.40
C ASP A 40 22.19 3.65 17.91
N GLN A 41 21.74 2.58 17.24
CA GLN A 41 22.06 1.19 17.58
C GLN A 41 22.44 0.39 16.34
N GLY A 42 23.68 -0.09 16.32
CA GLY A 42 24.23 -0.80 15.16
C GLY A 42 24.84 0.16 14.13
N SER A 43 24.61 -0.15 12.85
CA SER A 43 25.05 0.65 11.70
C SER A 43 24.08 0.43 10.54
N LEU A 44 24.14 1.23 9.48
CA LEU A 44 23.32 0.99 8.28
C LEU A 44 23.55 -0.39 7.67
N SER A 45 24.77 -0.92 7.72
CA SER A 45 25.05 -2.27 7.22
C SER A 45 24.50 -3.40 8.10
N ALA A 46 24.19 -3.11 9.36
CA ALA A 46 23.70 -4.09 10.35
C ALA A 46 22.87 -3.36 11.42
N VAL A 47 21.63 -3.02 11.07
CA VAL A 47 20.67 -2.36 11.96
C VAL A 47 20.16 -3.37 12.99
N THR A 48 19.99 -2.95 14.23
CA THR A 48 19.42 -3.80 15.28
C THR A 48 17.98 -3.41 15.59
N SER A 49 17.22 -4.34 16.16
CA SER A 49 15.83 -4.08 16.58
C SER A 49 15.78 -2.95 17.61
N GLY A 50 14.83 -2.04 17.45
CA GLY A 50 14.69 -0.83 18.25
C GLY A 50 15.58 0.34 17.83
N ALA A 51 16.41 0.17 16.80
CA ALA A 51 17.27 1.24 16.32
C ALA A 51 16.46 2.41 15.72
N THR A 52 17.02 3.62 15.89
CA THR A 52 16.54 4.83 15.23
C THR A 52 17.51 5.26 14.14
N ILE A 53 17.01 5.39 12.92
CA ILE A 53 17.71 6.01 11.80
C ILE A 53 17.24 7.44 11.70
N LYS A 54 18.15 8.38 11.94
CA LYS A 54 17.86 9.82 11.97
C LYS A 54 18.48 10.52 10.79
N ALA A 55 17.66 11.20 10.00
CA ALA A 55 18.14 12.10 8.96
C ALA A 55 18.55 13.47 9.52
N THR A 56 19.64 14.02 9.03
CA THR A 56 20.03 15.40 9.27
C THR A 56 19.80 16.30 8.04
N GLU A 57 19.51 15.68 6.91
CA GLU A 57 19.10 16.27 5.63
C GLU A 57 18.41 15.19 4.79
N ASP A 58 17.84 15.55 3.63
CA ASP A 58 17.22 14.57 2.73
C ASP A 58 18.21 13.48 2.34
N SER A 59 17.86 12.25 2.64
CA SER A 59 18.78 11.12 2.61
C SER A 59 18.21 9.94 1.84
N VAL A 60 19.11 9.23 1.15
CA VAL A 60 18.78 8.01 0.40
C VAL A 60 19.65 6.88 0.89
N ILE A 61 19.02 5.79 1.32
CA ILE A 61 19.68 4.58 1.79
C ILE A 61 19.37 3.45 0.81
N ASP A 62 20.40 2.83 0.27
CA ASP A 62 20.29 1.61 -0.55
C ASP A 62 20.49 0.39 0.33
N TRP A 63 19.53 -0.51 0.34
CA TRP A 63 19.53 -1.71 1.15
C TRP A 63 19.81 -2.96 0.30
N THR A 64 20.62 -3.86 0.80
CA THR A 64 20.73 -5.20 0.20
C THR A 64 19.48 -6.03 0.52
N GLU A 65 18.97 -5.91 1.74
CA GLU A 65 17.75 -6.56 2.23
C GLU A 65 17.00 -5.59 3.15
N PHE A 66 15.67 -5.48 2.99
CA PHE A 66 14.81 -4.62 3.82
C PHE A 66 13.66 -5.43 4.41
N ASP A 67 14.03 -6.51 5.11
CA ASP A 67 13.08 -7.35 5.81
C ASP A 67 12.98 -6.94 7.29
N LEU A 68 11.80 -7.14 7.89
CA LEU A 68 11.56 -6.86 9.29
C LEU A 68 10.75 -8.00 9.91
N ALA A 69 11.32 -8.71 10.88
CA ALA A 69 10.63 -9.81 11.55
C ALA A 69 9.55 -9.30 12.50
N ALA A 70 8.60 -10.17 12.85
CA ALA A 70 7.38 -9.80 13.60
C ALA A 70 7.62 -9.21 14.99
N VAL A 71 8.78 -9.50 15.59
CA VAL A 71 9.15 -9.01 16.93
C VAL A 71 10.05 -7.77 16.88
N ASP A 72 10.45 -7.35 15.68
CA ASP A 72 11.41 -6.28 15.50
C ASP A 72 10.70 -4.93 15.26
N GLU A 73 11.38 -3.88 15.71
CA GLU A 73 10.96 -2.50 15.50
C GLU A 73 12.07 -1.69 14.85
N LEU A 74 11.71 -0.76 13.98
CA LEU A 74 12.60 0.18 13.35
C LEU A 74 12.00 1.58 13.40
N HIS A 75 12.79 2.54 13.85
CA HIS A 75 12.37 3.93 13.99
C HIS A 75 13.08 4.82 12.97
N PHE A 76 12.34 5.74 12.39
CA PHE A 76 12.88 6.77 11.50
C PHE A 76 12.57 8.15 12.06
N ASP A 77 13.61 8.95 12.27
CA ASP A 77 13.50 10.37 12.63
C ASP A 77 13.71 11.21 11.37
N THR A 78 12.61 11.75 10.86
CA THR A 78 12.56 12.61 9.67
C THR A 78 12.30 14.08 9.99
N LEU A 79 12.69 14.55 11.18
CA LEU A 79 12.49 15.95 11.58
C LEU A 79 13.30 16.93 10.73
N ASN A 80 14.49 16.55 10.29
CA ASN A 80 15.41 17.43 9.58
C ASN A 80 15.63 17.03 8.10
N GLY A 81 14.93 16.02 7.59
CA GLY A 81 15.03 15.60 6.22
C GLY A 81 14.25 14.33 5.94
N ALA A 82 13.89 14.14 4.69
CA ALA A 82 13.25 12.92 4.21
C ALA A 82 14.20 11.72 4.23
N ILE A 83 13.66 10.53 4.44
CA ILE A 83 14.43 9.28 4.32
C ILE A 83 13.81 8.43 3.23
N ILE A 84 14.58 8.14 2.20
CA ILE A 84 14.21 7.22 1.12
C ILE A 84 14.98 5.92 1.29
N ASN A 85 14.26 4.84 1.54
CA ASN A 85 14.80 3.48 1.62
C ASN A 85 14.57 2.80 0.28
N ARG A 86 15.63 2.40 -0.42
CA ARG A 86 15.54 1.72 -1.71
C ARG A 86 16.00 0.28 -1.61
N VAL A 87 15.18 -0.63 -2.12
CA VAL A 87 15.50 -2.04 -2.29
C VAL A 87 15.56 -2.32 -3.80
N PRO A 88 16.69 -2.77 -4.33
CA PRO A 88 16.91 -2.84 -5.77
C PRO A 88 16.04 -3.89 -6.45
N ALA A 89 15.95 -3.78 -7.76
CA ALA A 89 15.29 -4.76 -8.62
C ALA A 89 15.82 -6.19 -8.40
N GLY A 90 14.90 -7.16 -8.38
CA GLY A 90 15.21 -8.56 -8.11
C GLY A 90 15.24 -8.95 -6.63
N LYS A 91 15.08 -7.98 -5.72
CA LYS A 91 14.91 -8.20 -4.28
C LYS A 91 13.52 -7.73 -3.87
N ALA A 92 12.77 -8.59 -3.18
CA ALA A 92 11.51 -8.22 -2.54
C ALA A 92 11.77 -7.91 -1.07
N ALA A 93 10.93 -7.07 -0.47
CA ALA A 93 10.94 -6.81 0.97
C ALA A 93 9.75 -7.49 1.65
N LEU A 94 9.98 -8.04 2.84
CA LEU A 94 8.96 -8.65 3.68
C LEU A 94 8.93 -8.00 5.06
N LEU A 95 7.88 -7.23 5.32
CA LEU A 95 7.69 -6.54 6.59
C LEU A 95 6.66 -7.30 7.45
N ARG A 96 7.07 -7.69 8.64
CA ARG A 96 6.22 -8.31 9.68
C ARG A 96 6.21 -7.53 10.98
N GLY A 97 7.25 -6.75 11.23
CA GLY A 97 7.45 -5.97 12.45
C GLY A 97 6.86 -4.57 12.39
N LYS A 98 7.36 -3.71 13.25
CA LYS A 98 6.87 -2.35 13.39
C LYS A 98 7.86 -1.33 12.84
N ILE A 99 7.35 -0.43 12.01
CA ILE A 99 8.06 0.78 11.56
C ILE A 99 7.37 2.00 12.19
N THR A 100 8.15 2.87 12.81
CA THR A 100 7.65 4.13 13.35
C THR A 100 8.41 5.29 12.73
N GLN A 101 7.70 6.30 12.24
CA GLN A 101 8.26 7.54 11.77
C GLN A 101 7.89 8.68 12.71
N VAL A 102 8.88 9.48 13.08
CA VAL A 102 8.72 10.73 13.82
C VAL A 102 9.30 11.86 12.96
N GLY A 103 8.50 12.90 12.74
CA GLY A 103 8.89 14.05 11.93
C GLY A 103 7.87 14.39 10.86
N THR A 104 8.13 15.45 10.11
CA THR A 104 7.20 15.99 9.11
C THR A 104 7.65 15.75 7.67
N HIS A 105 8.90 15.33 7.46
CA HIS A 105 9.38 14.96 6.12
C HIS A 105 9.02 13.51 5.80
N PRO A 106 8.86 13.16 4.51
CA PRO A 106 8.44 11.83 4.11
C PRO A 106 9.39 10.71 4.55
N LEU A 107 8.82 9.59 4.94
CA LEU A 107 9.47 8.28 4.95
C LEU A 107 9.02 7.52 3.70
N THR A 108 9.94 7.31 2.78
CA THR A 108 9.67 6.61 1.54
C THR A 108 10.32 5.22 1.55
N ILE A 109 9.57 4.20 1.13
CA ILE A 109 10.04 2.82 0.93
C ILE A 109 9.84 2.45 -0.54
N ILE A 110 10.93 2.21 -1.26
CA ILE A 110 10.94 1.85 -2.68
C ILE A 110 11.40 0.40 -2.81
N CYS A 111 10.55 -0.48 -3.33
CA CYS A 111 10.83 -1.91 -3.50
C CYS A 111 10.61 -2.34 -4.95
N ASP A 112 11.63 -2.25 -5.79
CA ASP A 112 11.53 -2.59 -7.20
C ASP A 112 11.26 -4.10 -7.46
N GLY A 113 11.60 -4.96 -6.52
CA GLY A 113 11.27 -6.39 -6.55
C GLY A 113 9.91 -6.76 -5.96
N GLY A 114 9.25 -5.76 -5.33
CA GLY A 114 7.95 -5.92 -4.67
C GLY A 114 8.03 -5.84 -3.14
N LEU A 115 6.89 -5.52 -2.54
CA LEU A 115 6.71 -5.42 -1.09
C LEU A 115 5.58 -6.33 -0.62
N SER A 116 5.86 -7.15 0.36
CA SER A 116 4.85 -7.92 1.06
C SER A 116 4.84 -7.56 2.55
N THR A 117 3.65 -7.48 3.15
CA THR A 117 3.53 -7.30 4.60
C THR A 117 2.64 -8.38 5.19
N ASP A 118 3.01 -8.92 6.36
CA ASP A 118 2.19 -9.87 7.11
C ASP A 118 2.32 -9.62 8.61
N GLY A 119 1.32 -9.02 9.20
CA GLY A 119 1.33 -8.59 10.60
C GLY A 119 2.05 -7.27 10.86
N ALA A 120 2.55 -6.60 9.82
CA ALA A 120 3.31 -5.36 9.98
C ALA A 120 2.44 -4.19 10.50
N ARG A 121 3.10 -3.27 11.19
CA ARG A 121 2.52 -1.97 11.59
C ARG A 121 3.46 -0.86 11.16
N ILE A 122 2.90 0.13 10.46
CA ILE A 122 3.63 1.33 10.04
C ILE A 122 2.89 2.54 10.60
N ASP A 123 3.50 3.22 11.54
CA ASP A 123 2.95 4.40 12.19
C ASP A 123 3.81 5.63 11.84
N GLY A 124 3.20 6.69 11.34
CA GLY A 124 3.97 7.85 10.92
C GLY A 124 3.17 9.12 10.69
N THR A 125 3.82 10.11 10.12
CA THR A 125 3.21 11.37 9.70
C THR A 125 3.00 11.38 8.19
N ASP A 126 4.04 11.02 7.44
CA ASP A 126 4.05 11.04 5.98
C ASP A 126 4.76 9.80 5.45
N VAL A 127 3.97 8.82 5.01
CA VAL A 127 4.45 7.50 4.57
C VAL A 127 4.20 7.33 3.08
N GLU A 128 5.26 7.11 2.34
CA GLU A 128 5.22 6.82 0.91
C GLU A 128 5.76 5.42 0.62
N ILE A 129 5.03 4.65 -0.17
CA ILE A 129 5.40 3.29 -0.57
C ILE A 129 5.32 3.17 -2.09
N ASP A 130 6.46 2.84 -2.71
CA ASP A 130 6.57 2.54 -4.12
C ASP A 130 7.01 1.09 -4.29
N ALA A 131 6.21 0.27 -4.96
CA ALA A 131 6.54 -1.13 -5.15
C ALA A 131 6.11 -1.62 -6.54
N SER A 132 6.91 -2.49 -7.16
CA SER A 132 6.49 -3.11 -8.44
C SER A 132 5.28 -4.02 -8.26
N LYS A 133 5.14 -4.64 -7.09
CA LYS A 133 4.01 -5.47 -6.63
C LYS A 133 3.80 -5.22 -5.14
N MET A 134 2.55 -5.23 -4.68
CA MET A 134 2.28 -5.04 -3.26
C MET A 134 1.13 -5.92 -2.76
N THR A 135 1.40 -6.62 -1.67
CA THR A 135 0.41 -7.40 -0.94
C THR A 135 0.53 -7.10 0.55
N MET A 136 -0.57 -6.71 1.17
CA MET A 136 -0.64 -6.48 2.62
C MET A 136 -1.61 -7.48 3.25
N GLN A 137 -1.14 -8.21 4.26
CA GLN A 137 -1.96 -9.13 5.03
C GLN A 137 -1.79 -8.86 6.52
N ASN A 138 -2.89 -8.94 7.29
CA ASN A 138 -2.89 -8.79 8.75
C ASN A 138 -2.17 -7.53 9.25
N SER A 139 -2.05 -6.52 8.42
CA SER A 139 -1.15 -5.39 8.59
C SER A 139 -1.90 -4.09 8.80
N GLY A 140 -1.19 -3.01 9.13
CA GLY A 140 -1.81 -1.71 9.27
C GLY A 140 -0.86 -0.56 9.00
N ILE A 141 -1.39 0.52 8.41
CA ILE A 141 -0.71 1.81 8.27
C ILE A 141 -1.57 2.87 8.95
N THR A 142 -0.95 3.65 9.83
CA THR A 142 -1.56 4.84 10.45
C THR A 142 -0.64 6.03 10.23
N ALA A 143 -1.10 7.06 9.53
CA ALA A 143 -0.31 8.25 9.27
C ALA A 143 -1.19 9.49 9.05
N SER A 144 -0.61 10.68 8.98
CA SER A 144 -1.38 11.84 8.49
C SER A 144 -1.56 11.76 6.98
N ARG A 145 -0.51 11.38 6.24
CA ARG A 145 -0.56 11.14 4.80
C ARG A 145 -0.01 9.75 4.46
N VAL A 146 -0.72 9.02 3.61
CA VAL A 146 -0.28 7.74 3.04
C VAL A 146 -0.35 7.82 1.53
N GLN A 147 0.77 7.57 0.87
CA GLN A 147 0.83 7.45 -0.58
C GLN A 147 1.36 6.08 -0.98
N ILE A 148 0.61 5.35 -1.79
CA ILE A 148 0.98 4.01 -2.27
C ILE A 148 0.99 4.02 -3.79
N ARG A 149 2.11 3.66 -4.40
CA ARG A 149 2.26 3.48 -5.84
C ARG A 149 2.67 2.04 -6.12
N VAL A 150 1.88 1.33 -6.95
CA VAL A 150 2.14 -0.08 -7.27
C VAL A 150 2.25 -0.24 -8.79
N GLY A 151 3.43 -0.63 -9.24
CA GLY A 151 3.74 -0.86 -10.65
C GLY A 151 5.18 -0.54 -10.99
N GLU A 152 5.52 -0.71 -12.26
CA GLU A 152 6.81 -0.27 -12.79
C GLU A 152 6.78 1.25 -12.94
N SER A 153 7.69 1.93 -12.26
CA SER A 153 7.80 3.37 -12.33
C SER A 153 9.04 3.82 -13.09
N GLU A 154 8.88 4.80 -13.96
CA GLU A 154 9.96 5.48 -14.64
C GLU A 154 9.87 6.96 -14.32
N LYS A 155 10.95 7.52 -13.78
CA LYS A 155 11.05 8.93 -13.48
C LYS A 155 12.08 9.57 -14.42
N SER A 156 11.63 10.50 -15.23
CA SER A 156 12.47 11.34 -16.07
C SER A 156 12.30 12.81 -15.70
N ALA A 157 13.15 13.70 -16.23
CA ALA A 157 13.07 15.13 -15.91
C ALA A 157 11.66 15.69 -16.17
N GLY A 158 10.96 16.04 -15.09
CA GLY A 158 9.63 16.65 -15.14
C GLY A 158 8.46 15.69 -15.42
N THR A 159 8.69 14.37 -15.47
CA THR A 159 7.60 13.39 -15.72
C THR A 159 7.78 12.16 -14.85
N TYR A 160 6.71 11.72 -14.20
CA TYR A 160 6.59 10.44 -13.55
C TYR A 160 5.65 9.57 -14.37
N HIS A 161 6.10 8.38 -14.74
CA HIS A 161 5.33 7.43 -15.49
C HIS A 161 5.21 6.14 -14.70
N LEU A 162 3.99 5.77 -14.33
CA LEU A 162 3.67 4.53 -13.64
C LEU A 162 2.93 3.62 -14.60
N ARG A 163 3.55 2.51 -14.97
CA ARG A 163 2.90 1.41 -15.69
C ARG A 163 2.54 0.35 -14.68
N SER A 164 1.26 0.16 -14.45
CA SER A 164 0.82 -0.86 -13.51
C SER A 164 -0.16 -1.82 -14.15
N THR A 165 0.30 -3.05 -14.29
CA THR A 165 -0.56 -4.23 -14.43
C THR A 165 -0.72 -4.95 -13.09
N SER A 166 0.01 -4.53 -12.06
CA SER A 166 0.04 -5.19 -10.77
C SER A 166 -1.02 -4.64 -9.84
N PRO A 167 -1.83 -5.51 -9.22
CA PRO A 167 -2.83 -5.08 -8.25
C PRO A 167 -2.19 -4.80 -6.88
N LEU A 168 -2.85 -3.94 -6.12
CA LEU A 168 -2.69 -3.79 -4.68
C LEU A 168 -3.71 -4.70 -3.97
N TYR A 169 -3.22 -5.67 -3.21
CA TYR A 169 -4.07 -6.54 -2.39
C TYR A 169 -3.97 -6.15 -0.91
N LEU A 170 -5.13 -5.92 -0.29
CA LEU A 170 -5.27 -5.65 1.14
C LEU A 170 -6.19 -6.72 1.73
N SER A 171 -5.68 -7.55 2.65
CA SER A 171 -6.44 -8.62 3.27
C SER A 171 -6.29 -8.59 4.79
N ASN A 172 -7.39 -8.42 5.53
CA ASN A 172 -7.37 -8.20 6.97
C ASN A 172 -6.41 -7.06 7.35
N THR A 173 -6.54 -5.92 6.66
CA THR A 173 -5.57 -4.82 6.70
C THR A 173 -6.30 -3.50 6.86
N PHE A 174 -5.71 -2.58 7.61
CA PHE A 174 -6.24 -1.23 7.67
C PHE A 174 -5.22 -0.18 7.19
N ILE A 175 -5.74 0.86 6.55
CA ILE A 175 -5.02 2.10 6.24
C ILE A 175 -5.86 3.25 6.78
N ARG A 176 -5.33 3.97 7.76
CA ARG A 176 -6.00 5.10 8.41
C ARG A 176 -5.15 6.34 8.34
N ALA A 177 -5.69 7.41 7.75
CA ALA A 177 -4.95 8.65 7.55
C ALA A 177 -5.87 9.88 7.53
N GLN A 178 -5.30 11.06 7.40
CA GLN A 178 -6.04 12.25 6.97
C GLN A 178 -6.17 12.26 5.45
N GLU A 179 -5.10 11.84 4.75
CA GLU A 179 -5.09 11.72 3.29
C GLU A 179 -4.53 10.36 2.87
N VAL A 180 -5.26 9.66 2.00
CA VAL A 180 -4.78 8.46 1.31
C VAL A 180 -4.78 8.71 -0.19
N ARG A 181 -3.63 8.54 -0.81
CA ARG A 181 -3.49 8.52 -2.27
C ARG A 181 -2.93 7.17 -2.71
N SER A 182 -3.65 6.46 -3.57
CA SER A 182 -3.17 5.19 -4.12
C SER A 182 -3.24 5.16 -5.63
N MET A 183 -2.17 4.66 -6.26
CA MET A 183 -2.04 4.46 -7.71
C MET A 183 -1.63 3.01 -7.95
N SER A 184 -2.42 2.26 -8.72
CA SER A 184 -2.16 0.83 -8.99
C SER A 184 -2.94 0.33 -10.20
N GLY A 185 -2.66 -0.87 -10.69
CA GLY A 185 -3.41 -1.50 -11.77
C GLY A 185 -4.82 -1.95 -11.34
N ALA A 186 -4.95 -2.39 -10.11
CA ALA A 186 -6.21 -2.71 -9.45
C ALA A 186 -6.05 -2.53 -7.94
N ILE A 187 -7.16 -2.32 -7.24
CA ILE A 187 -7.21 -2.33 -5.77
C ILE A 187 -8.25 -3.33 -5.32
N CYS A 188 -7.82 -4.28 -4.50
CA CYS A 188 -8.68 -5.31 -3.93
C CYS A 188 -8.60 -5.28 -2.41
N LEU A 189 -9.70 -4.89 -1.75
CA LEU A 189 -9.87 -4.96 -0.30
C LEU A 189 -10.64 -6.23 0.04
N LEU A 190 -10.09 -7.03 0.95
CA LEU A 190 -10.56 -8.39 1.24
C LEU A 190 -10.54 -8.66 2.74
N LYS A 191 -11.50 -9.46 3.23
CA LYS A 191 -11.48 -10.01 4.60
C LYS A 191 -11.31 -8.94 5.69
N ASP A 192 -12.32 -8.15 5.92
CA ASP A 192 -12.35 -7.10 6.94
C ASP A 192 -11.27 -6.02 6.76
N SER A 193 -10.90 -5.74 5.50
CA SER A 193 -9.96 -4.65 5.22
C SER A 193 -10.65 -3.30 5.25
N GLU A 194 -9.96 -2.31 5.78
CA GLU A 194 -10.44 -0.95 5.93
C GLU A 194 -9.47 0.05 5.31
N LEU A 195 -10.00 0.97 4.50
CA LEU A 195 -9.30 2.16 4.07
C LEU A 195 -10.12 3.37 4.53
N SER A 196 -9.59 4.16 5.45
CA SER A 196 -10.29 5.28 6.06
C SER A 196 -9.43 6.52 6.09
N ALA A 197 -9.95 7.63 5.52
CA ALA A 197 -9.27 8.93 5.55
C ALA A 197 -10.25 10.08 5.35
N ASP A 198 -9.85 11.29 5.73
CA ASP A 198 -10.64 12.48 5.41
C ASP A 198 -10.69 12.71 3.88
N HIS A 199 -9.56 12.50 3.20
CA HIS A 199 -9.47 12.54 1.74
C HIS A 199 -8.92 11.23 1.19
N VAL A 200 -9.70 10.55 0.34
CA VAL A 200 -9.32 9.30 -0.34
C VAL A 200 -9.26 9.54 -1.85
N ASN A 201 -8.08 9.33 -2.44
CA ASN A 201 -7.87 9.45 -3.88
C ASN A 201 -7.28 8.15 -4.45
N LEU A 202 -8.06 7.43 -5.24
CA LEU A 202 -7.69 6.14 -5.81
C LEU A 202 -7.60 6.26 -7.33
N SER A 203 -6.38 6.24 -7.87
CA SER A 203 -6.11 6.24 -9.31
C SER A 203 -5.74 4.83 -9.76
N ILE A 204 -6.65 4.17 -10.46
CA ILE A 204 -6.53 2.77 -10.87
C ILE A 204 -6.43 2.71 -12.37
N GLY A 205 -5.22 2.53 -12.87
CA GLY A 205 -4.94 2.55 -14.30
C GLY A 205 -3.63 1.82 -14.64
N ALA A 206 -3.59 1.21 -15.80
CA ALA A 206 -2.40 0.53 -16.28
C ALA A 206 -1.30 1.50 -16.75
N ASP A 207 -1.66 2.73 -17.07
CA ASP A 207 -0.75 3.75 -17.59
C ASP A 207 -1.12 5.11 -16.97
N ILE A 208 -0.31 5.57 -16.05
CA ILE A 208 -0.49 6.83 -15.32
C ILE A 208 0.73 7.70 -15.59
N ARG A 209 0.53 8.88 -16.17
CA ARG A 209 1.56 9.87 -16.43
C ARG A 209 1.28 11.14 -15.66
N ILE A 210 2.25 11.57 -14.87
CA ILE A 210 2.17 12.80 -14.10
C ILE A 210 3.31 13.70 -14.57
N SER A 211 3.00 14.90 -15.06
CA SER A 211 3.98 15.90 -15.43
C SER A 211 4.12 16.93 -14.32
N TYR A 212 5.35 17.29 -14.00
CA TYR A 212 5.68 18.26 -12.97
C TYR A 212 6.21 19.56 -13.61
N GLY A 213 5.78 20.68 -13.09
CA GLY A 213 6.32 21.99 -13.46
C GLY A 213 7.72 22.25 -12.87
N ALA A 214 8.30 23.39 -13.23
CA ALA A 214 9.64 23.77 -12.79
C ALA A 214 9.84 23.84 -11.27
N GLU A 215 8.75 24.03 -10.51
CA GLU A 215 8.74 24.07 -9.05
C GLU A 215 8.37 22.71 -8.41
N GLY A 216 8.34 21.63 -9.19
CA GLY A 216 7.94 20.30 -8.71
C GLY A 216 6.43 20.14 -8.50
N THR A 217 5.62 21.13 -8.85
CA THR A 217 4.16 21.03 -8.77
C THR A 217 3.61 20.17 -9.91
N GLU A 218 2.63 19.32 -9.59
CA GLU A 218 1.92 18.50 -10.58
C GLU A 218 1.17 19.42 -11.56
N THR A 219 1.54 19.40 -12.84
CA THR A 219 0.94 20.26 -13.87
C THR A 219 -0.07 19.52 -14.73
N GLN A 220 0.08 18.23 -14.89
CA GLN A 220 -0.81 17.41 -15.70
C GLN A 220 -0.77 15.96 -15.23
N GLU A 221 -1.94 15.35 -15.10
CA GLU A 221 -2.11 13.92 -14.87
C GLU A 221 -2.86 13.31 -16.06
N GLU A 222 -2.32 12.24 -16.62
CA GLU A 222 -2.95 11.47 -17.68
C GLU A 222 -3.10 10.02 -17.23
N ILE A 223 -4.34 9.52 -17.18
CA ILE A 223 -4.65 8.15 -16.75
C ILE A 223 -5.46 7.46 -17.83
N SER A 224 -4.95 6.32 -18.29
CA SER A 224 -5.66 5.39 -19.15
C SER A 224 -6.24 4.25 -18.33
N VAL A 225 -7.56 4.05 -18.38
CA VAL A 225 -8.24 2.98 -17.67
C VAL A 225 -8.81 1.94 -18.62
N THR A 226 -8.71 0.67 -18.26
CA THR A 226 -9.31 -0.46 -18.98
C THR A 226 -10.32 -1.17 -18.08
N ARG A 227 -11.06 -2.14 -18.60
CA ARG A 227 -12.00 -2.94 -17.81
C ARG A 227 -11.34 -3.72 -16.67
N ASP A 228 -10.05 -4.00 -16.77
CA ASP A 228 -9.28 -4.77 -15.80
C ASP A 228 -8.71 -3.88 -14.68
N ASN A 229 -8.77 -2.56 -14.85
CA ASN A 229 -8.42 -1.58 -13.84
C ASN A 229 -9.58 -1.39 -12.87
N THR A 230 -9.67 -2.20 -11.83
CA THR A 230 -10.83 -2.27 -10.95
C THR A 230 -10.54 -1.93 -9.51
N LEU A 231 -11.53 -1.30 -8.85
CA LEU A 231 -11.68 -1.25 -7.40
C LEU A 231 -12.65 -2.35 -6.98
N SER A 232 -12.25 -3.22 -6.07
CA SER A 232 -13.10 -4.31 -5.58
C SER A 232 -13.05 -4.41 -4.06
N LEU A 233 -14.22 -4.42 -3.43
CA LEU A 233 -14.39 -4.58 -1.99
C LEU A 233 -15.13 -5.89 -1.72
N TRP A 234 -14.61 -6.69 -0.77
CA TRP A 234 -15.15 -7.98 -0.37
C TRP A 234 -15.07 -8.12 1.16
N ASN A 235 -16.21 -8.03 1.84
CA ASN A 235 -16.26 -7.94 3.29
C ASN A 235 -15.27 -6.87 3.82
N SER A 236 -15.40 -5.66 3.31
CA SER A 236 -14.39 -4.61 3.51
C SER A 236 -14.99 -3.23 3.33
N SER A 237 -14.31 -2.20 3.81
CA SER A 237 -14.82 -0.84 3.71
C SER A 237 -13.81 0.15 3.16
N VAL A 238 -14.33 1.12 2.41
CA VAL A 238 -13.65 2.39 2.11
C VAL A 238 -14.53 3.51 2.63
N SER A 239 -14.02 4.28 3.56
CA SER A 239 -14.75 5.38 4.18
C SER A 239 -13.92 6.66 4.19
N GLY A 240 -14.61 7.80 4.08
CA GLY A 240 -13.92 9.07 4.10
C GLY A 240 -14.80 10.29 4.16
N GLY A 241 -14.18 11.45 4.31
CA GLY A 241 -14.84 12.72 4.08
C GLY A 241 -15.17 12.87 2.59
N ASP A 242 -14.14 12.89 1.77
CA ASP A 242 -14.26 12.91 0.31
C ASP A 242 -13.54 11.69 -0.29
N ILE A 243 -14.21 10.97 -1.17
CA ILE A 243 -13.66 9.85 -1.90
C ILE A 243 -13.69 10.18 -3.39
N SER A 244 -12.53 10.21 -4.01
CA SER A 244 -12.40 10.31 -5.47
C SER A 244 -11.71 9.08 -6.04
N PHE A 245 -12.18 8.59 -7.17
CA PHE A 245 -11.54 7.43 -7.80
C PHE A 245 -11.64 7.46 -9.32
N ARG A 246 -10.66 6.83 -9.98
CA ARG A 246 -10.65 6.46 -11.39
C ARG A 246 -10.44 4.96 -11.49
N ALA A 247 -11.38 4.28 -12.13
CA ALA A 247 -11.29 2.83 -12.33
C ALA A 247 -12.09 2.40 -13.56
N GLY A 248 -11.68 1.33 -14.23
CA GLY A 248 -12.44 0.72 -15.31
C GLY A 248 -13.69 -0.04 -14.83
N GLY A 249 -13.77 -0.32 -13.55
CA GLY A 249 -14.92 -0.90 -12.88
C GLY A 249 -14.82 -0.77 -11.38
N VAL A 250 -15.96 -0.76 -10.69
CA VAL A 250 -16.06 -0.79 -9.22
C VAL A 250 -17.05 -1.87 -8.83
N GLY A 251 -16.66 -2.70 -7.87
CA GLY A 251 -17.51 -3.73 -7.28
C GLY A 251 -17.48 -3.65 -5.76
N VAL A 252 -18.65 -3.56 -5.14
CA VAL A 252 -18.85 -3.55 -3.69
C VAL A 252 -19.65 -4.77 -3.32
N TRP A 253 -19.02 -5.77 -2.71
CA TRP A 253 -19.53 -7.12 -2.56
C TRP A 253 -19.42 -7.66 -1.13
N ARG A 254 -20.39 -8.52 -0.70
CA ARG A 254 -20.33 -9.28 0.53
C ARG A 254 -20.16 -8.42 1.78
N ASP A 255 -21.22 -7.80 2.24
CA ASP A 255 -21.23 -6.95 3.44
C ASP A 255 -20.16 -5.85 3.39
N SER A 256 -19.94 -5.29 2.21
CA SER A 256 -18.94 -4.24 2.00
C SER A 256 -19.57 -2.86 1.95
N GLU A 257 -18.76 -1.85 2.26
CA GLU A 257 -19.21 -0.48 2.28
C GLU A 257 -18.25 0.45 1.53
N LEU A 258 -18.82 1.34 0.70
CA LEU A 258 -18.15 2.50 0.14
C LEU A 258 -18.92 3.74 0.57
N GLY A 259 -18.42 4.48 1.55
CA GLY A 259 -19.16 5.55 2.19
C GLY A 259 -18.41 6.86 2.34
N ALA A 260 -19.05 7.99 2.05
CA ALA A 260 -18.46 9.31 2.24
C ALA A 260 -19.35 10.25 3.06
N GLU A 261 -18.73 10.97 4.00
CA GLU A 261 -19.40 12.02 4.78
C GLU A 261 -19.70 13.27 3.94
N ARG A 262 -18.97 13.52 2.86
CA ARG A 262 -19.16 14.66 1.96
C ARG A 262 -19.45 14.22 0.53
N THR A 263 -18.45 13.70 -0.18
CA THR A 263 -18.62 13.39 -1.60
C THR A 263 -17.99 12.08 -2.03
N ILE A 264 -18.65 11.37 -2.95
CA ILE A 264 -18.05 10.32 -3.76
C ILE A 264 -17.99 10.84 -5.20
N THR A 265 -16.77 11.01 -5.72
CA THR A 265 -16.56 11.57 -7.04
C THR A 265 -15.82 10.58 -7.92
N PRO A 266 -16.50 9.90 -8.86
CA PRO A 266 -15.84 9.21 -9.94
C PRO A 266 -15.18 10.26 -10.87
N LEU A 267 -13.86 10.19 -11.02
CA LEU A 267 -13.11 11.12 -11.86
C LEU A 267 -13.13 10.62 -13.32
N VAL A 268 -13.54 11.50 -14.22
CA VAL A 268 -13.58 11.22 -15.66
C VAL A 268 -12.66 12.18 -16.39
N LYS A 269 -11.83 11.65 -17.28
CA LYS A 269 -11.03 12.49 -18.15
C LYS A 269 -11.94 13.39 -18.99
N ASN A 270 -11.72 14.70 -18.95
CA ASN A 270 -12.39 15.72 -19.76
C ASN A 270 -13.89 16.01 -19.51
N ALA A 271 -14.48 15.54 -18.41
CA ALA A 271 -15.85 15.92 -18.12
C ALA A 271 -15.95 17.39 -17.64
N LYS A 272 -16.56 18.24 -18.45
CA LYS A 272 -16.78 19.66 -18.10
C LYS A 272 -18.00 19.89 -17.22
N LYS A 273 -18.87 18.90 -17.02
CA LYS A 273 -20.12 18.99 -16.24
C LYS A 273 -20.54 17.65 -15.64
N PRO A 274 -21.12 17.62 -14.40
CA PRO A 274 -21.79 16.44 -13.85
C PRO A 274 -23.07 16.05 -14.65
N PRO A 275 -23.51 14.79 -14.64
CA PRO A 275 -22.93 13.68 -13.90
C PRO A 275 -21.67 13.14 -14.59
N TYR A 276 -20.65 12.85 -13.79
CA TYR A 276 -19.43 12.26 -14.28
C TYR A 276 -19.66 10.76 -14.47
N ILE A 277 -19.43 10.27 -15.68
CA ILE A 277 -19.44 8.84 -16.02
C ILE A 277 -18.01 8.46 -16.38
N LEU A 278 -17.46 7.46 -15.71
CA LEU A 278 -16.15 6.93 -16.06
C LEU A 278 -16.22 6.24 -17.42
N THR A 279 -15.45 6.74 -18.36
CA THR A 279 -15.34 6.17 -19.71
C THR A 279 -14.03 5.40 -19.81
N ARG A 280 -14.08 4.16 -20.26
CA ARG A 280 -12.92 3.32 -20.50
C ARG A 280 -12.19 3.73 -21.78
N THR A 281 -10.96 3.23 -21.95
CA THR A 281 -10.18 3.44 -23.19
C THR A 281 -10.83 2.89 -24.45
N ASP A 282 -11.71 1.89 -24.32
CA ASP A 282 -12.52 1.35 -25.42
C ASP A 282 -13.81 2.17 -25.71
N GLY A 283 -14.00 3.29 -25.01
CA GLY A 283 -15.16 4.15 -25.14
C GLY A 283 -16.41 3.68 -24.39
N SER A 284 -16.36 2.53 -23.70
CA SER A 284 -17.48 2.04 -22.90
C SER A 284 -17.50 2.68 -21.50
N ASP A 285 -18.67 2.74 -20.87
CA ASP A 285 -18.80 3.23 -19.50
C ASP A 285 -18.20 2.23 -18.49
N ALA A 286 -17.61 2.74 -17.41
CA ALA A 286 -17.16 1.93 -16.32
C ALA A 286 -18.36 1.24 -15.63
N LYS A 287 -18.21 -0.05 -15.30
CA LYS A 287 -19.24 -0.79 -14.56
C LYS A 287 -19.06 -0.54 -13.06
N MET A 288 -20.04 0.12 -12.47
CA MET A 288 -20.11 0.35 -11.02
C MET A 288 -21.25 -0.48 -10.45
N LEU A 289 -20.90 -1.53 -9.69
CA LEU A 289 -21.83 -2.55 -9.20
C LEU A 289 -21.80 -2.59 -7.66
N CYS A 290 -22.97 -2.71 -7.06
CA CYS A 290 -23.14 -2.91 -5.62
C CYS A 290 -23.97 -4.17 -5.39
N GLY A 291 -23.44 -5.12 -4.62
CA GLY A 291 -24.17 -6.30 -4.16
C GLY A 291 -25.35 -5.91 -3.27
N MET A 292 -26.42 -6.69 -3.29
CA MET A 292 -27.63 -6.42 -2.47
C MET A 292 -27.37 -6.51 -0.95
N ASP A 293 -26.26 -7.14 -0.55
CA ASP A 293 -25.76 -7.25 0.81
C ASP A 293 -24.77 -6.14 1.21
N SER A 294 -24.55 -5.18 0.31
CA SER A 294 -23.52 -4.16 0.46
C SER A 294 -24.12 -2.76 0.30
N SER A 295 -23.37 -1.73 0.67
CA SER A 295 -23.83 -0.36 0.60
C SER A 295 -22.84 0.58 -0.10
N VAL A 296 -23.39 1.55 -0.84
CA VAL A 296 -22.68 2.72 -1.34
C VAL A 296 -23.49 3.95 -0.96
N TRP A 297 -22.90 4.82 -0.15
CA TRP A 297 -23.63 5.97 0.35
C TRP A 297 -22.79 7.24 0.44
N GLN A 298 -23.48 8.37 0.39
CA GLN A 298 -22.93 9.70 0.59
C GLN A 298 -23.89 10.49 1.46
N LYS A 299 -23.40 11.16 2.48
CA LYS A 299 -24.25 11.96 3.38
C LYS A 299 -24.88 13.14 2.63
N GLY A 300 -26.20 13.23 2.72
CA GLY A 300 -26.97 14.35 2.14
C GLY A 300 -27.19 14.27 0.63
N GLY A 301 -26.92 13.14 -0.02
CA GLY A 301 -27.16 12.97 -1.45
C GLY A 301 -27.14 11.51 -1.90
N ASP A 302 -27.59 11.28 -3.13
CA ASP A 302 -27.55 9.98 -3.79
C ASP A 302 -26.22 9.81 -4.53
N VAL A 303 -25.60 8.65 -4.37
CA VAL A 303 -24.45 8.24 -5.17
C VAL A 303 -24.96 7.73 -6.51
N ARG A 304 -24.62 8.43 -7.59
CA ARG A 304 -25.06 8.05 -8.95
C ARG A 304 -24.10 7.08 -9.61
N GLY A 305 -24.64 6.27 -10.51
CA GLY A 305 -23.86 5.39 -11.38
C GLY A 305 -23.70 3.96 -10.87
N PHE A 306 -24.04 3.65 -9.63
CA PHE A 306 -24.03 2.28 -9.14
C PHE A 306 -25.31 1.54 -9.45
N SER A 307 -25.17 0.32 -9.96
CA SER A 307 -26.28 -0.61 -10.20
C SER A 307 -26.31 -1.68 -9.12
N ALA A 308 -27.46 -1.81 -8.45
CA ALA A 308 -27.67 -2.91 -7.51
C ALA A 308 -27.80 -4.23 -8.27
N VAL A 309 -27.08 -5.26 -7.85
CA VAL A 309 -27.10 -6.58 -8.48
C VAL A 309 -27.13 -7.68 -7.43
N PRO A 310 -27.72 -8.86 -7.75
CA PRO A 310 -27.61 -10.03 -6.90
C PRO A 310 -26.15 -10.40 -6.67
N PHE A 311 -25.82 -10.87 -5.48
CA PHE A 311 -24.46 -11.32 -5.17
C PHE A 311 -24.18 -12.65 -5.91
N THR A 312 -23.32 -12.60 -6.93
CA THR A 312 -22.96 -13.77 -7.75
C THR A 312 -21.44 -13.90 -7.96
N GLN A 313 -20.67 -12.98 -7.41
CA GLN A 313 -19.23 -12.91 -7.63
C GLN A 313 -18.44 -13.72 -6.58
N THR A 314 -17.26 -14.15 -6.96
CA THR A 314 -16.28 -14.76 -6.03
C THR A 314 -15.09 -13.83 -5.84
N PRO A 315 -14.56 -13.72 -4.61
CA PRO A 315 -13.37 -12.88 -4.37
C PRO A 315 -12.16 -13.41 -5.13
N PRO A 316 -11.25 -12.53 -5.54
CA PRO A 316 -9.99 -12.93 -6.13
C PRO A 316 -9.12 -13.70 -5.12
N ILE A 317 -8.26 -14.57 -5.61
CA ILE A 317 -7.27 -15.25 -4.79
C ILE A 317 -6.15 -14.26 -4.47
N VAL A 318 -5.91 -14.04 -3.18
CA VAL A 318 -4.77 -13.22 -2.72
C VAL A 318 -3.48 -14.01 -2.94
N PRO A 319 -2.48 -13.44 -3.60
CA PRO A 319 -1.17 -14.08 -3.69
C PRO A 319 -0.60 -14.38 -2.30
N ALA A 320 0.05 -15.53 -2.16
CA ALA A 320 0.74 -15.85 -0.91
C ALA A 320 1.86 -14.85 -0.65
N VAL A 321 2.03 -14.47 0.60
CA VAL A 321 3.18 -13.70 1.08
C VAL A 321 4.32 -14.69 1.30
N ASN A 322 5.29 -14.71 0.41
CA ASN A 322 6.46 -15.61 0.45
C ASN A 322 7.66 -14.90 1.02
#